data_acfd8948493d70c32caeb025e6f038e0
#
_entry.id   acfd8948493d70c32caeb025e6f038e0
#
_cell.length_a   1.000
_cell.length_b   1.000
_cell.length_c   1.000
_cell.angle_alpha   90.00
_cell.angle_beta   90.00
_cell.angle_gamma   90.00
#
_symmetry.space_group_name_H-M   'P 1'
#
loop_
_entity.id
_entity.type
_entity.pdbx_description
1 polymer ?
#
loop_
_entity_poly.entity_id
_entity_poly.type
_entity_poly.pdbx_seq_one_letter_code
_entity_poly.pdbx_strand_id
1 'polypeptide(L)'
;MSSPATWQAARERVLLFSRRLLAERLVYFTAGNISMRIPDDPELVAVTPASTPYDTMRPEDIVIVRTDGRVVDGALRPTSELPLHTLTYVRRDDVGGIVHTHSAAAMAVAAMGIGIPPILHGLVSACGGGIVTAPYARGGTAEVAELTASALRDRSACLLRNHGVLAIGPTVDHAYNAASVVEGAADAYLRAFAFRPVPQIAPDEVERIRREQWAPAWARGPLAPTHGG
;
A
#
# COMPACT_ATOMS: atom_id res chain seq x y z
N MET A 1 -12.72 -17.88 -15.63
CA MET A 1 -11.58 -18.42 -14.85
C MET A 1 -10.31 -17.81 -15.40
N SER A 2 -9.50 -17.21 -14.53
CA SER A 2 -8.20 -16.62 -14.90
C SER A 2 -7.25 -17.70 -15.43
N SER A 3 -6.43 -17.35 -16.42
CA SER A 3 -5.50 -18.27 -17.05
C SER A 3 -4.14 -18.32 -16.31
N PRO A 4 -3.35 -19.40 -16.46
CA PRO A 4 -1.99 -19.42 -15.95
C PRO A 4 -1.12 -18.26 -16.44
N ALA A 5 -1.35 -17.75 -17.65
CA ALA A 5 -0.64 -16.57 -18.17
C ALA A 5 -1.00 -15.30 -17.39
N THR A 6 -2.26 -15.11 -17.01
CA THR A 6 -2.69 -13.96 -16.18
C THR A 6 -2.05 -14.03 -14.79
N TRP A 7 -1.94 -15.23 -14.20
CA TRP A 7 -1.26 -15.41 -12.92
C TRP A 7 0.22 -15.09 -13.01
N GLN A 8 0.87 -15.53 -14.08
CA GLN A 8 2.29 -15.25 -14.30
C GLN A 8 2.55 -13.75 -14.42
N ALA A 9 1.74 -13.03 -15.19
CA ALA A 9 1.84 -11.57 -15.31
C ALA A 9 1.64 -10.85 -13.96
N ALA A 10 0.69 -11.33 -13.14
CA ALA A 10 0.48 -10.78 -11.81
C ALA A 10 1.67 -11.04 -10.87
N ARG A 11 2.25 -12.25 -10.90
CA ARG A 11 3.45 -12.60 -10.15
C ARG A 11 4.64 -11.71 -10.51
N GLU A 12 4.88 -11.53 -11.80
CA GLU A 12 5.95 -10.66 -12.30
C GLU A 12 5.75 -9.21 -11.86
N ARG A 13 4.51 -8.73 -11.86
CA ARG A 13 4.19 -7.38 -11.42
C ARG A 13 4.42 -7.19 -9.91
N VAL A 14 3.96 -8.12 -9.08
CA VAL A 14 4.22 -8.11 -7.64
C VAL A 14 5.72 -8.15 -7.36
N LEU A 15 6.46 -9.03 -8.02
CA LEU A 15 7.91 -9.13 -7.88
C LEU A 15 8.64 -7.85 -8.28
N LEU A 16 8.25 -7.22 -9.39
CA LEU A 16 8.82 -5.96 -9.85
C LEU A 16 8.73 -4.89 -8.74
N PHE A 17 7.54 -4.69 -8.17
CA PHE A 17 7.35 -3.69 -7.13
C PHE A 17 8.01 -4.09 -5.80
N SER A 18 8.09 -5.38 -5.48
CA SER A 18 8.83 -5.86 -4.29
C SER A 18 10.31 -5.48 -4.37
N ARG A 19 10.95 -5.68 -5.52
CA ARG A 19 12.33 -5.27 -5.76
C ARG A 19 12.52 -3.76 -5.73
N ARG A 20 11.55 -2.99 -6.25
CA ARG A 20 11.56 -1.54 -6.17
C ARG A 20 11.47 -1.04 -4.72
N LEU A 21 10.58 -1.62 -3.90
CA LEU A 21 10.50 -1.28 -2.47
C LEU A 21 11.85 -1.44 -1.77
N LEU A 22 12.57 -2.52 -2.06
CA LEU A 22 13.90 -2.77 -1.50
C LEU A 22 14.92 -1.74 -2.01
N ALA A 23 14.98 -1.52 -3.32
CA ALA A 23 15.91 -0.59 -3.96
C ALA A 23 15.72 0.87 -3.49
N GLU A 24 14.48 1.29 -3.29
CA GLU A 24 14.11 2.63 -2.83
C GLU A 24 14.06 2.74 -1.29
N ARG A 25 14.46 1.70 -0.55
CA ARG A 25 14.53 1.63 0.92
C ARG A 25 13.19 1.91 1.62
N LEU A 26 12.10 1.53 0.96
CA LEU A 26 10.77 1.56 1.58
C LEU A 26 10.51 0.35 2.46
N VAL A 27 11.35 -0.69 2.32
CA VAL A 27 11.40 -1.89 3.16
C VAL A 27 12.85 -2.32 3.41
N TYR A 28 13.05 -3.16 4.42
CA TYR A 28 14.34 -3.76 4.75
C TYR A 28 14.20 -5.30 4.80
N PHE A 29 15.14 -6.02 4.23
CA PHE A 29 15.17 -7.48 4.20
C PHE A 29 13.87 -8.08 3.66
N THR A 30 13.10 -8.73 4.53
CA THR A 30 11.83 -9.40 4.24
C THR A 30 10.63 -8.65 4.84
N ALA A 31 10.83 -7.42 5.31
CA ALA A 31 9.78 -6.59 5.88
C ALA A 31 8.87 -6.04 4.77
N GLY A 32 7.63 -5.73 5.14
CA GLY A 32 6.62 -5.29 4.17
C GLY A 32 6.10 -6.42 3.30
N ASN A 33 5.12 -6.12 2.49
CA ASN A 33 4.48 -7.09 1.58
C ASN A 33 3.64 -6.37 0.54
N ILE A 34 3.43 -7.04 -0.58
CA ILE A 34 2.67 -6.53 -1.72
C ILE A 34 1.65 -7.56 -2.17
N SER A 35 0.51 -7.09 -2.60
CA SER A 35 -0.44 -7.92 -3.33
C SER A 35 -1.13 -7.15 -4.45
N MET A 36 -1.66 -7.90 -5.42
CA MET A 36 -2.57 -7.37 -6.44
C MET A 36 -3.65 -8.37 -6.80
N ARG A 37 -4.85 -7.87 -7.11
CA ARG A 37 -5.93 -8.70 -7.68
C ARG A 37 -5.52 -9.24 -9.03
N ILE A 38 -5.99 -10.44 -9.33
CA ILE A 38 -5.89 -10.99 -10.68
C ILE A 38 -6.97 -10.32 -11.54
N PRO A 39 -6.61 -9.69 -12.70
CA PRO A 39 -7.56 -8.89 -13.47
C PRO A 39 -8.84 -9.63 -13.89
N ASP A 40 -8.73 -10.90 -14.27
CA ASP A 40 -9.85 -11.69 -14.78
C ASP A 40 -10.61 -12.48 -13.71
N ASP A 41 -10.17 -12.36 -12.45
CA ASP A 41 -10.78 -13.06 -11.32
C ASP A 41 -10.58 -12.25 -10.02
N PRO A 42 -11.53 -11.36 -9.67
CA PRO A 42 -11.37 -10.43 -8.57
C PRO A 42 -11.34 -11.10 -7.18
N GLU A 43 -11.68 -12.38 -7.10
CA GLU A 43 -11.52 -13.16 -5.87
C GLU A 43 -10.11 -13.73 -5.68
N LEU A 44 -9.27 -13.67 -6.71
CA LEU A 44 -7.89 -14.13 -6.65
C LEU A 44 -6.91 -12.97 -6.50
N VAL A 45 -5.88 -13.20 -5.72
CA VAL A 45 -4.84 -12.23 -5.37
C VAL A 45 -3.48 -12.90 -5.47
N ALA A 46 -2.55 -12.25 -6.18
CA ALA A 46 -1.13 -12.57 -6.11
C ALA A 46 -0.52 -11.81 -4.91
N VAL A 47 0.20 -12.50 -4.02
CA VAL A 47 0.77 -11.91 -2.81
C VAL A 47 2.18 -12.42 -2.53
N THR A 48 3.03 -11.56 -2.00
CA THR A 48 4.40 -11.93 -1.59
C THR A 48 4.39 -13.04 -0.52
N PRO A 49 5.34 -13.98 -0.59
CA PRO A 49 5.51 -15.01 0.42
C PRO A 49 6.08 -14.44 1.73
N ALA A 50 5.89 -15.16 2.82
CA ALA A 50 6.47 -14.83 4.11
C ALA A 50 7.99 -15.05 4.11
N SER A 51 8.72 -14.13 4.76
CA SER A 51 10.15 -14.28 5.09
C SER A 51 11.06 -14.62 3.91
N THR A 52 10.70 -14.21 2.70
CA THR A 52 11.50 -14.45 1.49
C THR A 52 12.16 -13.13 1.06
N PRO A 53 13.51 -13.09 0.91
CA PRO A 53 14.20 -11.87 0.51
C PRO A 53 13.81 -11.45 -0.92
N TYR A 54 13.52 -10.16 -1.13
CA TYR A 54 13.01 -9.64 -2.40
C TYR A 54 14.04 -9.64 -3.54
N ASP A 55 15.32 -9.58 -3.22
CA ASP A 55 16.42 -9.61 -4.19
C ASP A 55 16.59 -10.99 -4.84
N THR A 56 16.34 -12.06 -4.09
CA THR A 56 16.47 -13.44 -4.55
C THR A 56 15.14 -14.08 -4.97
N MET A 57 14.02 -13.43 -4.65
CA MET A 57 12.66 -13.88 -4.96
C MET A 57 12.46 -14.02 -6.48
N ARG A 58 11.73 -15.05 -6.89
CA ARG A 58 11.37 -15.34 -8.28
C ARG A 58 9.84 -15.26 -8.46
N PRO A 59 9.33 -15.13 -9.69
CA PRO A 59 7.88 -15.05 -9.92
C PRO A 59 7.11 -16.24 -9.34
N GLU A 60 7.64 -17.45 -9.42
CA GLU A 60 7.03 -18.69 -8.89
C GLU A 60 6.94 -18.73 -7.36
N ASP A 61 7.69 -17.88 -6.65
CA ASP A 61 7.64 -17.76 -5.20
C ASP A 61 6.41 -16.94 -4.75
N ILE A 62 5.84 -16.11 -5.64
CA ILE A 62 4.62 -15.34 -5.38
C ILE A 62 3.42 -16.28 -5.31
N VAL A 63 2.68 -16.19 -4.21
CA VAL A 63 1.57 -17.09 -3.91
C VAL A 63 0.26 -16.54 -4.45
N ILE A 64 -0.59 -17.39 -5.03
CA ILE A 64 -1.95 -17.04 -5.42
C ILE A 64 -2.89 -17.50 -4.33
N VAL A 65 -3.66 -16.56 -3.80
CA VAL A 65 -4.64 -16.81 -2.73
C VAL A 65 -6.02 -16.29 -3.13
N ARG A 66 -7.07 -16.81 -2.52
CA ARG A 66 -8.40 -16.22 -2.57
C ARG A 66 -8.53 -15.09 -1.54
N THR A 67 -9.49 -14.22 -1.73
CA THR A 67 -9.83 -13.15 -0.77
C THR A 67 -10.33 -13.70 0.59
N ASP A 68 -10.69 -14.97 0.67
CA ASP A 68 -10.96 -15.67 1.92
C ASP A 68 -9.70 -16.19 2.65
N GLY A 69 -8.52 -15.98 2.06
CA GLY A 69 -7.22 -16.39 2.62
C GLY A 69 -6.75 -17.78 2.20
N ARG A 70 -7.55 -18.55 1.46
CA ARG A 70 -7.18 -19.90 1.01
C ARG A 70 -6.14 -19.83 -0.11
N VAL A 71 -5.03 -20.57 0.05
CA VAL A 71 -4.00 -20.72 -1.00
C VAL A 71 -4.57 -21.53 -2.16
N VAL A 72 -4.38 -21.01 -3.38
CA VAL A 72 -4.81 -21.64 -4.64
C VAL A 72 -3.62 -22.21 -5.39
N ASP A 73 -2.50 -21.47 -5.42
CA ASP A 73 -1.29 -21.89 -6.09
C ASP A 73 -0.04 -21.23 -5.46
N GLY A 74 1.08 -21.96 -5.48
CA GLY A 74 2.35 -21.57 -4.89
C GLY A 74 2.84 -22.55 -3.84
N ALA A 75 4.18 -22.71 -3.75
CA ALA A 75 4.81 -23.65 -2.82
C ALA A 75 5.13 -23.02 -1.46
N LEU A 76 5.22 -21.69 -1.39
CA LEU A 76 5.59 -20.96 -0.17
C LEU A 76 4.35 -20.56 0.63
N ARG A 77 4.55 -20.23 1.90
CA ARG A 77 3.51 -19.65 2.74
C ARG A 77 3.29 -18.18 2.31
N PRO A 78 2.05 -17.71 2.16
CA PRO A 78 1.79 -16.28 1.93
C PRO A 78 2.27 -15.47 3.13
N THR A 79 2.41 -14.14 2.92
CA THR A 79 2.77 -13.21 3.98
C THR A 79 2.01 -13.46 5.28
N SER A 80 2.69 -13.30 6.42
CA SER A 80 2.06 -13.39 7.74
C SER A 80 0.96 -12.33 7.96
N GLU A 81 0.94 -11.29 7.14
CA GLU A 81 -0.04 -10.21 7.18
C GLU A 81 -1.17 -10.38 6.15
N LEU A 82 -1.36 -11.61 5.67
CA LEU A 82 -2.44 -11.94 4.74
C LEU A 82 -3.82 -11.41 5.18
N PRO A 83 -4.22 -11.45 6.49
CA PRO A 83 -5.49 -10.88 6.93
C PRO A 83 -5.66 -9.39 6.60
N LEU A 84 -4.57 -8.61 6.65
CA LEU A 84 -4.57 -7.19 6.31
C LEU A 84 -4.95 -6.97 4.83
N HIS A 85 -4.38 -7.79 3.94
CA HIS A 85 -4.67 -7.73 2.51
C HIS A 85 -6.08 -8.22 2.19
N THR A 86 -6.42 -9.42 2.64
CA THR A 86 -7.71 -10.05 2.30
C THR A 86 -8.89 -9.25 2.80
N LEU A 87 -8.85 -8.76 4.04
CA LEU A 87 -9.93 -7.91 4.58
C LEU A 87 -10.06 -6.60 3.79
N THR A 88 -8.95 -5.99 3.40
CA THR A 88 -8.98 -4.76 2.58
C THR A 88 -9.65 -5.02 1.24
N TYR A 89 -9.32 -6.13 0.56
CA TYR A 89 -9.98 -6.51 -0.68
C TYR A 89 -11.48 -6.83 -0.51
N VAL A 90 -11.86 -7.46 0.57
CA VAL A 90 -13.28 -7.75 0.87
C VAL A 90 -14.07 -6.47 1.15
N ARG A 91 -13.47 -5.48 1.80
CA ARG A 91 -14.12 -4.21 2.17
C ARG A 91 -14.12 -3.16 1.04
N ARG A 92 -13.21 -3.30 0.08
CA ARG A 92 -12.91 -2.33 -0.98
C ARG A 92 -12.76 -3.06 -2.32
N ASP A 93 -13.86 -3.20 -3.05
CA ASP A 93 -13.91 -3.80 -4.39
C ASP A 93 -13.19 -2.95 -5.45
N ASP A 94 -13.05 -1.65 -5.21
CA ASP A 94 -12.30 -0.70 -6.01
C ASP A 94 -10.77 -0.82 -5.84
N VAL A 95 -10.27 -1.61 -4.88
CA VAL A 95 -8.84 -1.84 -4.67
C VAL A 95 -8.33 -2.98 -5.54
N GLY A 96 -7.37 -2.66 -6.43
CA GLY A 96 -6.67 -3.65 -7.26
C GLY A 96 -5.24 -3.95 -6.78
N GLY A 97 -4.64 -3.11 -5.93
CA GLY A 97 -3.31 -3.33 -5.39
C GLY A 97 -3.12 -2.80 -3.97
N ILE A 98 -2.28 -3.48 -3.20
CA ILE A 98 -1.93 -3.14 -1.82
C ILE A 98 -0.42 -3.21 -1.66
N VAL A 99 0.15 -2.19 -1.02
CA VAL A 99 1.56 -2.09 -0.67
C VAL A 99 1.68 -1.77 0.81
N HIS A 100 2.31 -2.66 1.56
CA HIS A 100 2.66 -2.46 2.96
C HIS A 100 4.16 -2.22 3.08
N THR A 101 4.56 -1.13 3.74
CA THR A 101 5.95 -0.72 3.88
C THR A 101 6.35 -0.47 5.34
N HIS A 102 7.65 -0.61 5.59
CA HIS A 102 8.32 -0.24 6.85
C HIS A 102 9.33 0.87 6.59
N SER A 103 8.92 1.92 5.90
CA SER A 103 9.76 3.03 5.52
C SER A 103 10.03 3.98 6.70
N ALA A 104 11.26 4.49 6.78
CA ALA A 104 11.82 5.04 8.02
C ALA A 104 11.09 6.27 8.56
N ALA A 105 10.80 7.26 7.71
CA ALA A 105 10.14 8.48 8.15
C ALA A 105 8.67 8.23 8.52
N ALA A 106 7.97 7.43 7.74
CA ALA A 106 6.58 7.07 8.02
C ALA A 106 6.47 6.24 9.32
N MET A 107 7.40 5.29 9.57
CA MET A 107 7.46 4.58 10.84
C MET A 107 7.70 5.51 12.04
N ALA A 108 8.54 6.54 11.88
CA ALA A 108 8.78 7.51 12.96
C ALA A 108 7.49 8.27 13.31
N VAL A 109 6.72 8.74 12.31
CA VAL A 109 5.42 9.37 12.53
C VAL A 109 4.42 8.40 13.15
N ALA A 110 4.37 7.15 12.65
CA ALA A 110 3.51 6.09 13.19
C ALA A 110 3.83 5.77 14.66
N ALA A 111 5.10 5.74 15.04
CA ALA A 111 5.54 5.51 16.42
C ALA A 111 5.12 6.65 17.37
N MET A 112 5.09 7.89 16.88
CA MET A 112 4.55 9.03 17.63
C MET A 112 3.04 8.94 17.84
N GLY A 113 2.34 8.08 17.09
CA GLY A 113 0.88 7.93 17.16
C GLY A 113 0.11 9.12 16.60
N ILE A 114 0.75 9.95 15.79
CA ILE A 114 0.16 11.09 15.09
C ILE A 114 -0.04 10.78 13.61
N GLY A 115 -0.85 11.56 12.92
CA GLY A 115 -1.00 11.48 11.46
C GLY A 115 -0.05 12.43 10.73
N ILE A 116 -0.06 12.37 9.40
CA ILE A 116 0.59 13.35 8.55
C ILE A 116 -0.50 14.30 8.04
N PRO A 117 -0.51 15.57 8.46
CA PRO A 117 -1.52 16.52 7.98
C PRO A 117 -1.34 16.82 6.48
N PRO A 118 -2.34 17.39 5.79
CA PRO A 118 -2.28 17.70 4.37
C PRO A 118 -1.37 18.92 4.10
N ILE A 119 -0.06 18.72 4.22
CA ILE A 119 0.96 19.77 4.08
C ILE A 119 1.57 19.87 2.69
N LEU A 120 1.36 18.85 1.86
CA LEU A 120 1.89 18.79 0.49
C LEU A 120 0.79 18.50 -0.50
N HIS A 121 0.81 19.22 -1.63
CA HIS A 121 -0.10 18.98 -2.76
C HIS A 121 -0.03 17.51 -3.23
N GLY A 122 1.18 16.96 -3.41
CA GLY A 122 1.41 15.58 -3.83
C GLY A 122 0.80 14.54 -2.88
N LEU A 123 0.80 14.81 -1.57
CA LEU A 123 0.15 13.92 -0.60
C LEU A 123 -1.38 13.89 -0.83
N VAL A 124 -1.98 15.04 -1.02
CA VAL A 124 -3.43 15.13 -1.25
C VAL A 124 -3.81 14.48 -2.58
N SER A 125 -3.05 14.73 -3.66
CA SER A 125 -3.34 14.18 -4.99
C SER A 125 -3.13 12.66 -5.08
N ALA A 126 -2.17 12.11 -4.33
CA ALA A 126 -1.91 10.66 -4.31
C ALA A 126 -2.80 9.90 -3.31
N CYS A 127 -3.07 10.51 -2.15
CA CYS A 127 -3.71 9.80 -1.04
C CYS A 127 -5.12 10.30 -0.70
N GLY A 128 -5.61 11.36 -1.33
CA GLY A 128 -6.93 11.92 -1.06
C GLY A 128 -6.99 12.79 0.21
N GLY A 129 -5.85 13.19 0.77
CA GLY A 129 -5.80 14.06 1.96
C GLY A 129 -4.64 13.75 2.88
N GLY A 130 -4.72 14.20 4.13
CA GLY A 130 -3.77 13.81 5.17
C GLY A 130 -3.88 12.32 5.53
N ILE A 131 -2.85 11.79 6.14
CA ILE A 131 -2.75 10.37 6.52
C ILE A 131 -3.03 10.23 8.01
N VAL A 132 -3.95 9.36 8.37
CA VAL A 132 -4.27 9.02 9.75
C VAL A 132 -3.47 7.82 10.23
N THR A 133 -3.28 7.71 11.54
CA THR A 133 -2.64 6.55 12.16
C THR A 133 -3.70 5.65 12.79
N ALA A 134 -3.78 4.40 12.34
CA ALA A 134 -4.60 3.37 12.97
C ALA A 134 -4.08 3.05 14.38
N PRO A 135 -4.96 2.75 15.35
CA PRO A 135 -4.53 2.28 16.67
C PRO A 135 -3.60 1.06 16.59
N TYR A 136 -2.78 0.89 17.62
CA TYR A 136 -1.90 -0.29 17.67
C TYR A 136 -2.69 -1.58 17.83
N ALA A 137 -2.35 -2.56 17.02
CA ALA A 137 -2.67 -3.96 17.21
C ALA A 137 -1.49 -4.82 16.71
N ARG A 138 -1.43 -6.07 17.11
CA ARG A 138 -0.37 -6.99 16.72
C ARG A 138 -0.47 -7.29 15.21
N GLY A 139 0.65 -7.16 14.49
CA GLY A 139 0.75 -7.52 13.08
C GLY A 139 0.30 -8.97 12.80
N GLY A 140 -0.31 -9.18 11.63
CA GLY A 140 -0.82 -10.50 11.21
C GLY A 140 -2.12 -10.94 11.85
N THR A 141 -2.76 -10.12 12.68
CA THR A 141 -4.04 -10.44 13.33
C THR A 141 -5.24 -9.86 12.57
N ALA A 142 -6.43 -10.42 12.82
CA ALA A 142 -7.68 -9.84 12.32
C ALA A 142 -7.93 -8.44 12.90
N GLU A 143 -7.49 -8.19 14.14
CA GLU A 143 -7.66 -6.90 14.81
C GLU A 143 -6.93 -5.77 14.07
N VAL A 144 -5.64 -5.96 13.70
CA VAL A 144 -4.92 -4.93 12.92
C VAL A 144 -5.57 -4.71 11.57
N ALA A 145 -6.11 -5.74 10.93
CA ALA A 145 -6.81 -5.61 9.66
C ALA A 145 -8.09 -4.75 9.78
N GLU A 146 -8.90 -4.97 10.82
CA GLU A 146 -10.10 -4.17 11.09
C GLU A 146 -9.79 -2.71 11.41
N LEU A 147 -8.81 -2.47 12.28
CA LEU A 147 -8.39 -1.11 12.63
C LEU A 147 -7.83 -0.37 11.41
N THR A 148 -7.08 -1.05 10.55
CA THR A 148 -6.52 -0.51 9.32
C THR A 148 -7.62 -0.17 8.31
N ALA A 149 -8.57 -1.09 8.08
CA ALA A 149 -9.70 -0.85 7.18
C ALA A 149 -10.54 0.36 7.65
N SER A 150 -10.72 0.50 8.97
CA SER A 150 -11.40 1.66 9.57
C SER A 150 -10.63 2.96 9.38
N ALA A 151 -9.29 2.92 9.44
CA ALA A 151 -8.44 4.10 9.25
C ALA A 151 -8.33 4.54 7.78
N LEU A 152 -8.30 3.58 6.85
CA LEU A 152 -8.25 3.86 5.42
C LEU A 152 -9.45 4.66 4.93
N ARG A 153 -10.66 4.26 5.34
CA ARG A 153 -11.92 4.90 4.87
C ARG A 153 -11.88 5.19 3.36
N ASP A 154 -11.85 6.47 3.03
CA ASP A 154 -11.84 7.05 1.69
C ASP A 154 -10.45 7.61 1.30
N ARG A 155 -9.38 7.04 1.82
CA ARG A 155 -7.98 7.40 1.54
C ARG A 155 -7.25 6.27 0.82
N SER A 156 -6.13 6.63 0.20
CA SER A 156 -5.24 5.63 -0.42
C SER A 156 -4.17 5.09 0.53
N ALA A 157 -4.05 5.62 1.74
CA ALA A 157 -3.07 5.13 2.71
C ALA A 157 -3.45 5.47 4.15
N CYS A 158 -2.93 4.69 5.09
CA CYS A 158 -2.89 5.00 6.52
C CYS A 158 -1.57 4.52 7.14
N LEU A 159 -1.20 5.10 8.29
CA LEU A 159 -0.14 4.60 9.15
C LEU A 159 -0.70 3.55 10.11
N LEU A 160 0.11 2.56 10.42
CA LEU A 160 -0.13 1.54 11.44
C LEU A 160 0.75 1.87 12.65
N ARG A 161 0.14 2.19 13.79
CA ARG A 161 0.88 2.63 14.98
C ARG A 161 1.96 1.64 15.37
N ASN A 162 3.20 2.12 15.57
CA ASN A 162 4.38 1.32 15.91
C ASN A 162 4.70 0.20 14.91
N HIS A 163 4.31 0.35 13.63
CA HIS A 163 4.45 -0.71 12.66
C HIS A 163 4.94 -0.17 11.29
N GLY A 164 4.08 0.47 10.52
CA GLY A 164 4.43 0.91 9.16
C GLY A 164 3.30 1.62 8.44
N VAL A 165 3.21 1.42 7.14
CA VAL A 165 2.21 2.03 6.23
C VAL A 165 1.43 0.94 5.52
N LEU A 166 0.12 1.10 5.39
CA LEU A 166 -0.65 0.41 4.35
C LEU A 166 -1.09 1.43 3.30
N ALA A 167 -0.74 1.17 2.05
CA ALA A 167 -1.17 1.94 0.90
C ALA A 167 -1.95 1.07 -0.08
N ILE A 168 -2.99 1.64 -0.68
CA ILE A 168 -3.91 0.96 -1.59
C ILE A 168 -4.12 1.77 -2.86
N GLY A 169 -4.53 1.12 -3.92
CA GLY A 169 -4.87 1.77 -5.17
C GLY A 169 -5.70 0.88 -6.10
N PRO A 170 -6.28 1.47 -7.16
CA PRO A 170 -6.97 0.70 -8.20
C PRO A 170 -6.02 -0.26 -8.93
N THR A 171 -4.71 -0.06 -8.80
CA THR A 171 -3.66 -0.98 -9.25
C THR A 171 -2.50 -0.97 -8.25
N VAL A 172 -1.60 -1.94 -8.36
CA VAL A 172 -0.37 -1.98 -7.55
C VAL A 172 0.54 -0.78 -7.78
N ASP A 173 0.52 -0.18 -8.99
CA ASP A 173 1.24 1.05 -9.32
C ASP A 173 0.77 2.24 -8.49
N HIS A 174 -0.54 2.41 -8.39
CA HIS A 174 -1.13 3.48 -7.58
C HIS A 174 -0.85 3.28 -6.09
N ALA A 175 -0.96 2.04 -5.60
CA ALA A 175 -0.62 1.70 -4.23
C ALA A 175 0.86 1.98 -3.91
N TYR A 176 1.76 1.61 -4.84
CA TYR A 176 3.18 1.90 -4.73
C TYR A 176 3.47 3.40 -4.71
N ASN A 177 2.86 4.16 -5.64
CA ASN A 177 2.99 5.62 -5.66
C ASN A 177 2.51 6.25 -4.35
N ALA A 178 1.36 5.82 -3.83
CA ALA A 178 0.84 6.30 -2.55
C ALA A 178 1.82 6.01 -1.40
N ALA A 179 2.38 4.80 -1.32
CA ALA A 179 3.38 4.44 -0.31
C ALA A 179 4.63 5.33 -0.37
N SER A 180 5.16 5.56 -1.58
CA SER A 180 6.32 6.41 -1.80
C SER A 180 6.06 7.86 -1.43
N VAL A 181 4.90 8.39 -1.79
CA VAL A 181 4.48 9.76 -1.44
C VAL A 181 4.29 9.92 0.06
N VAL A 182 3.74 8.91 0.76
CA VAL A 182 3.60 8.92 2.22
C VAL A 182 4.97 9.01 2.90
N GLU A 183 5.97 8.24 2.45
CA GLU A 183 7.33 8.32 3.00
C GLU A 183 7.93 9.71 2.80
N GLY A 184 7.86 10.26 1.58
CA GLY A 184 8.38 11.61 1.30
C GLY A 184 7.66 12.69 2.10
N ALA A 185 6.35 12.57 2.28
CA ALA A 185 5.57 13.52 3.08
C ALA A 185 5.89 13.40 4.59
N ALA A 186 6.13 12.18 5.07
CA ALA A 186 6.55 11.94 6.46
C ALA A 186 7.94 12.57 6.73
N ASP A 187 8.91 12.38 5.83
CA ASP A 187 10.24 12.98 5.96
C ASP A 187 10.16 14.52 5.96
N ALA A 188 9.42 15.10 5.01
CA ALA A 188 9.20 16.54 4.96
C ALA A 188 8.49 17.07 6.22
N TYR A 189 7.48 16.35 6.72
CA TYR A 189 6.76 16.72 7.92
C TYR A 189 7.66 16.72 9.15
N LEU A 190 8.43 15.66 9.37
CA LEU A 190 9.35 15.54 10.52
C LEU A 190 10.39 16.65 10.51
N ARG A 191 10.98 16.95 9.36
CA ARG A 191 11.98 18.03 9.22
C ARG A 191 11.38 19.41 9.50
N ALA A 192 10.21 19.70 8.95
CA ALA A 192 9.55 20.99 9.15
C ALA A 192 9.03 21.15 10.59
N PHE A 193 8.42 20.09 11.15
CA PHE A 193 7.85 20.09 12.50
C PHE A 193 8.90 20.30 13.60
N ALA A 194 10.15 19.90 13.36
CA ALA A 194 11.26 20.15 14.27
C ALA A 194 11.54 21.64 14.53
N PHE A 195 11.13 22.52 13.63
CA PHE A 195 11.37 23.95 13.73
C PHE A 195 10.16 24.75 14.21
N ARG A 196 8.96 24.39 13.75
CA ARG A 196 7.70 25.06 14.09
C ARG A 196 6.49 24.23 13.68
N PRO A 197 5.27 24.55 14.16
CA PRO A 197 4.05 23.98 13.61
C PRO A 197 3.95 24.17 12.10
N VAL A 198 3.62 23.09 11.37
CA VAL A 198 3.58 23.09 9.90
C VAL A 198 2.21 23.57 9.44
N PRO A 199 2.10 24.65 8.63
CA PRO A 199 0.84 25.07 8.04
C PRO A 199 0.28 23.99 7.13
N GLN A 200 -1.05 23.84 7.16
CA GLN A 200 -1.76 22.87 6.31
C GLN A 200 -2.35 23.58 5.09
N ILE A 201 -2.57 22.82 4.03
CA ILE A 201 -3.37 23.26 2.88
C ILE A 201 -4.80 23.50 3.37
N ALA A 202 -5.41 24.57 2.91
CA ALA A 202 -6.78 24.92 3.32
C ALA A 202 -7.78 23.81 2.95
N PRO A 203 -8.81 23.55 3.78
CA PRO A 203 -9.71 22.42 3.57
C PRO A 203 -10.45 22.45 2.22
N ASP A 204 -10.82 23.62 1.72
CA ASP A 204 -11.46 23.81 0.42
C ASP A 204 -10.51 23.44 -0.74
N GLU A 205 -9.22 23.78 -0.61
CA GLU A 205 -8.21 23.41 -1.57
C GLU A 205 -7.91 21.91 -1.52
N VAL A 206 -7.86 21.30 -0.34
CA VAL A 206 -7.75 19.83 -0.19
C VAL A 206 -8.90 19.15 -0.93
N GLU A 207 -10.13 19.61 -0.76
CA GLU A 207 -11.28 19.01 -1.42
C GLU A 207 -11.27 19.24 -2.93
N ARG A 208 -10.77 20.39 -3.41
CA ARG A 208 -10.57 20.66 -4.83
C ARG A 208 -9.57 19.68 -5.46
N ILE A 209 -8.38 19.53 -4.86
CA ILE A 209 -7.34 18.60 -5.34
C ILE A 209 -7.89 17.17 -5.34
N ARG A 210 -8.59 16.80 -4.29
CA ARG A 210 -9.20 15.48 -4.14
C ARG A 210 -10.16 15.17 -5.29
N ARG A 211 -11.06 16.10 -5.60
CA ARG A 211 -12.04 15.95 -6.68
C ARG A 211 -11.40 15.94 -8.06
N GLU A 212 -10.40 16.80 -8.30
CA GLU A 212 -9.82 17.02 -9.62
C GLU A 212 -8.71 16.03 -9.97
N GLN A 213 -7.99 15.50 -8.98
CA GLN A 213 -6.80 14.68 -9.19
C GLN A 213 -6.89 13.28 -8.59
N TRP A 214 -7.25 13.14 -7.31
CA TRP A 214 -7.28 11.86 -6.63
C TRP A 214 -8.46 10.99 -7.12
N ALA A 215 -9.67 11.46 -7.09
CA ALA A 215 -10.85 10.69 -7.48
C ALA A 215 -10.81 10.21 -8.95
N PRO A 216 -10.41 11.05 -9.93
CA PRO A 216 -10.24 10.59 -11.31
C PRO A 216 -9.12 9.56 -11.50
N ALA A 217 -8.08 9.57 -10.67
CA ALA A 217 -7.03 8.57 -10.74
C ALA A 217 -7.55 7.16 -10.40
N TRP A 218 -8.50 7.06 -9.48
CA TRP A 218 -9.21 5.83 -9.15
C TRP A 218 -10.14 5.36 -10.29
N ALA A 219 -10.72 6.27 -11.04
CA ALA A 219 -11.64 5.95 -12.14
C ALA A 219 -10.92 5.53 -13.44
N ARG A 220 -9.65 5.91 -13.62
CA ARG A 220 -8.90 5.68 -14.87
C ARG A 220 -8.33 4.28 -15.04
N GLY A 221 -8.34 3.44 -14.00
CA GLY A 221 -7.70 2.13 -14.04
C GLY A 221 -6.16 2.19 -14.12
N PRO A 222 -5.48 1.16 -14.64
CA PRO A 222 -4.03 1.09 -14.63
C PRO A 222 -3.38 2.24 -15.41
N LEU A 223 -2.38 2.86 -14.80
CA LEU A 223 -1.51 3.82 -15.49
C LEU A 223 -0.85 3.09 -16.68
N ALA A 224 -0.82 3.73 -17.84
CA ALA A 224 -0.04 3.21 -18.95
C ALA A 224 1.42 2.99 -18.48
N PRO A 225 2.09 1.90 -18.91
CA PRO A 225 3.46 1.67 -18.53
C PRO A 225 4.30 2.88 -18.97
N THR A 226 4.92 3.54 -18.00
CA THR A 226 5.95 4.55 -18.28
C THR A 226 7.09 3.79 -18.95
N HIS A 227 7.26 3.95 -20.25
CA HIS A 227 8.45 3.48 -20.94
C HIS A 227 9.64 4.16 -20.28
N GLY A 228 10.44 3.38 -19.55
CA GLY A 228 11.70 3.82 -18.99
C GLY A 228 12.62 4.20 -20.16
N GLY A 229 13.05 5.46 -20.16
CA GLY A 229 14.19 5.89 -20.92
C GLY A 229 15.47 5.53 -20.17
#